data_640fc1c554510f1c418f5e107f8fed74
#
_entry.id   640fc1c554510f1c418f5e107f8fed74
#
_cell.length_a   1.000
_cell.length_b   1.000
_cell.length_c   1.000
_cell.angle_alpha   90.00
_cell.angle_beta   90.00
_cell.angle_gamma   90.00
#
_symmetry.space_group_name_H-M   'P 1'
#
loop_
_entity.id
_entity.type
_entity.pdbx_description
1 polymer ?
#
loop_
_entity_poly.entity_id
_entity_poly.type
_entity_poly.pdbx_seq_one_letter_code
_entity_poly.pdbx_strand_id
1 'polypeptide(L)'
;MRVLKCLMPLCVASTMMFAGSAFVAKNAPLYADANGGASLGELIVASEVKTLSTSGNFTEVEFTGFMPEGSVKAYEKIGMLMVGFEAPSAASYKVLGQKKDEYDAIWLNVSIKGFVKNDALSNDKASTLSGGKALFQSKCGTCHALHPENEFDANVWPSILEAMGVQAGLSNAERYSIEKYLQNFK
;
A
#
# COMPACT_ATOMS: atom_id res chain seq x y z
N MET A 1 -33.07 16.42 -51.38
CA MET A 1 -32.62 15.53 -50.30
C MET A 1 -31.45 16.20 -49.60
N ARG A 2 -31.67 16.77 -48.38
CA ARG A 2 -30.61 17.36 -47.54
C ARG A 2 -30.13 16.30 -46.55
N VAL A 3 -28.86 15.90 -46.67
CA VAL A 3 -28.19 14.97 -45.72
C VAL A 3 -27.75 15.78 -44.51
N LEU A 4 -28.40 15.56 -43.37
CA LEU A 4 -28.09 16.14 -42.09
C LEU A 4 -26.89 15.37 -41.51
N LYS A 5 -25.69 15.96 -41.55
CA LYS A 5 -24.50 15.40 -40.87
C LYS A 5 -24.64 15.62 -39.35
N CYS A 6 -24.91 14.55 -38.61
CA CYS A 6 -24.85 14.54 -37.14
C CYS A 6 -23.37 14.62 -36.71
N LEU A 7 -22.93 15.75 -36.19
CA LEU A 7 -21.67 15.86 -35.49
C LEU A 7 -21.87 15.29 -34.09
N MET A 8 -21.24 14.12 -33.83
CA MET A 8 -21.10 13.58 -32.49
C MET A 8 -20.06 14.46 -31.72
N PRO A 9 -20.40 14.97 -30.53
CA PRO A 9 -19.41 15.66 -29.71
C PRO A 9 -18.41 14.65 -29.17
N LEU A 10 -17.12 14.88 -29.48
CA LEU A 10 -16.00 14.15 -28.93
C LEU A 10 -15.86 14.60 -27.46
N CYS A 11 -16.33 13.76 -26.50
CA CYS A 11 -16.09 13.96 -25.08
C CYS A 11 -14.59 13.78 -24.81
N VAL A 12 -13.85 14.87 -24.77
CA VAL A 12 -12.46 14.89 -24.29
C VAL A 12 -12.52 14.75 -22.78
N ALA A 13 -12.20 13.56 -22.26
CA ALA A 13 -11.98 13.35 -20.83
C ALA A 13 -10.76 14.18 -20.41
N SER A 14 -10.98 15.26 -19.68
CA SER A 14 -9.92 16.07 -19.11
C SER A 14 -9.19 15.26 -18.03
N THR A 15 -8.01 14.76 -18.34
CA THR A 15 -7.08 14.21 -17.34
C THR A 15 -6.43 15.38 -16.60
N MET A 16 -6.81 15.61 -15.35
CA MET A 16 -6.10 16.52 -14.47
C MET A 16 -4.83 15.83 -13.97
N MET A 17 -3.67 16.33 -14.39
CA MET A 17 -2.37 15.91 -13.87
C MET A 17 -2.09 16.68 -12.57
N PHE A 18 -2.24 16.03 -11.43
CA PHE A 18 -1.75 16.50 -10.15
C PHE A 18 -0.68 15.54 -9.65
N ALA A 19 0.60 15.94 -9.74
CA ALA A 19 1.68 15.22 -9.08
C ALA A 19 1.69 15.61 -7.60
N GLY A 20 1.27 14.69 -6.75
CA GLY A 20 1.26 14.85 -5.28
C GLY A 20 1.65 13.53 -4.61
N SER A 21 1.59 13.49 -3.29
CA SER A 21 1.62 12.24 -2.54
C SER A 21 0.29 12.01 -1.83
N ALA A 22 -0.06 10.75 -1.65
CA ALA A 22 -1.20 10.31 -0.87
C ALA A 22 -0.83 9.06 -0.08
N PHE A 23 -1.63 8.74 0.93
CA PHE A 23 -1.49 7.53 1.72
C PHE A 23 -2.62 6.56 1.40
N VAL A 24 -2.34 5.28 1.40
CA VAL A 24 -3.34 4.24 1.21
C VAL A 24 -4.23 4.18 2.45
N ALA A 25 -5.51 4.46 2.30
CA ALA A 25 -6.47 4.54 3.42
C ALA A 25 -6.87 3.16 3.99
N LYS A 26 -6.84 2.14 3.15
CA LYS A 26 -7.12 0.73 3.45
C LYS A 26 -6.37 -0.13 2.44
N ASN A 27 -6.07 -1.39 2.77
CA ASN A 27 -5.51 -2.30 1.79
C ASN A 27 -6.34 -2.27 0.50
N ALA A 28 -5.68 -2.13 -0.64
CA ALA A 28 -6.36 -1.94 -1.90
C ALA A 28 -5.62 -2.60 -3.06
N PRO A 29 -6.33 -3.27 -3.98
CA PRO A 29 -5.72 -3.79 -5.19
C PRO A 29 -5.23 -2.64 -6.08
N LEU A 30 -4.03 -2.81 -6.63
CA LEU A 30 -3.49 -1.96 -7.68
C LEU A 30 -3.82 -2.60 -9.02
N TYR A 31 -4.52 -1.90 -9.88
CA TYR A 31 -4.97 -2.42 -11.18
C TYR A 31 -4.07 -1.97 -12.32
N ALA A 32 -4.01 -2.77 -13.38
CA ALA A 32 -3.25 -2.43 -14.58
C ALA A 32 -3.87 -1.25 -15.36
N ASP A 33 -5.19 -1.05 -15.24
CA ASP A 33 -5.92 -0.01 -15.94
C ASP A 33 -6.99 0.65 -15.07
N ALA A 34 -7.55 1.79 -15.53
CA ALA A 34 -8.57 2.58 -14.83
C ALA A 34 -9.99 1.96 -14.84
N ASN A 35 -10.15 0.72 -15.29
CA ASN A 35 -11.43 0.01 -15.32
C ASN A 35 -11.53 -1.08 -14.24
N GLY A 36 -10.49 -1.25 -13.42
CA GLY A 36 -10.45 -2.25 -12.36
C GLY A 36 -10.28 -3.67 -12.93
N GLY A 37 -9.47 -3.83 -13.96
CA GLY A 37 -9.18 -5.10 -14.61
C GLY A 37 -8.22 -6.00 -13.82
N ALA A 38 -7.12 -6.45 -14.45
CA ALA A 38 -6.14 -7.31 -13.80
C ALA A 38 -5.46 -6.61 -12.63
N SER A 39 -5.40 -7.28 -11.47
CA SER A 39 -4.65 -6.80 -10.30
C SER A 39 -3.16 -7.06 -10.49
N LEU A 40 -2.36 -6.04 -10.24
CA LEU A 40 -0.90 -6.09 -10.18
C LEU A 40 -0.39 -6.50 -8.79
N GLY A 41 -1.26 -6.51 -7.78
CA GLY A 41 -0.96 -6.79 -6.39
C GLY A 41 -1.77 -5.90 -5.45
N GLU A 42 -1.34 -5.81 -4.20
CA GLU A 42 -2.04 -5.08 -3.14
C GLU A 42 -1.17 -3.97 -2.54
N LEU A 43 -1.70 -2.76 -2.53
CA LEU A 43 -1.17 -1.65 -1.75
C LEU A 43 -1.59 -1.82 -0.29
N ILE A 44 -0.63 -1.69 0.62
CA ILE A 44 -0.88 -1.87 2.05
C ILE A 44 -1.25 -0.52 2.69
N VAL A 45 -2.18 -0.55 3.62
CA VAL A 45 -2.66 0.64 4.36
C VAL A 45 -1.51 1.50 4.90
N ALA A 46 -1.71 2.81 4.94
CA ALA A 46 -0.76 3.83 5.39
C ALA A 46 0.53 3.95 4.56
N SER A 47 0.70 3.17 3.49
CA SER A 47 1.82 3.34 2.57
C SER A 47 1.68 4.61 1.75
N GLU A 48 2.79 5.30 1.54
CA GLU A 48 2.83 6.49 0.69
C GLU A 48 2.95 6.10 -0.78
N VAL A 49 2.15 6.76 -1.62
CA VAL A 49 2.19 6.62 -3.08
C VAL A 49 2.26 8.01 -3.73
N LYS A 50 2.97 8.10 -4.84
CA LYS A 50 2.94 9.28 -5.69
C LYS A 50 1.71 9.22 -6.58
N THR A 51 0.87 10.26 -6.56
CA THR A 51 -0.27 10.40 -7.48
C THR A 51 0.21 10.97 -8.80
N LEU A 52 -0.24 10.41 -9.92
CA LEU A 52 0.18 10.78 -11.28
C LEU A 52 -0.95 11.42 -12.05
N SER A 53 -2.10 10.75 -12.16
CA SER A 53 -3.26 11.24 -12.90
C SER A 53 -4.55 10.66 -12.30
N THR A 54 -5.68 11.33 -12.52
CA THR A 54 -7.00 10.84 -12.12
C THR A 54 -7.89 10.64 -13.34
N SER A 55 -8.54 9.48 -13.42
CA SER A 55 -9.48 9.12 -14.48
C SER A 55 -10.74 8.50 -13.86
N GLY A 56 -11.82 9.27 -13.84
CA GLY A 56 -13.07 8.85 -13.23
C GLY A 56 -12.93 8.50 -11.74
N ASN A 57 -13.24 7.25 -11.40
CA ASN A 57 -13.16 6.75 -10.02
C ASN A 57 -11.78 6.18 -9.64
N PHE A 58 -10.78 6.32 -10.51
CA PHE A 58 -9.44 5.78 -10.29
C PHE A 58 -8.37 6.87 -10.37
N THR A 59 -7.35 6.72 -9.55
CA THR A 59 -6.13 7.51 -9.60
C THR A 59 -4.97 6.60 -9.98
N GLU A 60 -4.21 7.01 -10.99
CA GLU A 60 -2.92 6.39 -11.30
C GLU A 60 -1.91 6.79 -10.25
N VAL A 61 -1.25 5.79 -9.68
CA VAL A 61 -0.25 5.97 -8.63
C VAL A 61 1.03 5.22 -8.95
N GLU A 62 2.13 5.67 -8.36
CA GLU A 62 3.40 4.97 -8.34
C GLU A 62 3.79 4.70 -6.89
N PHE A 63 3.95 3.43 -6.55
CA PHE A 63 4.62 3.01 -5.32
C PHE A 63 6.11 2.83 -5.62
N THR A 64 6.96 3.30 -4.72
CA THR A 64 8.42 3.08 -4.74
C THR A 64 8.85 2.52 -3.40
N GLY A 65 9.68 1.49 -3.42
CA GLY A 65 10.14 0.82 -2.21
C GLY A 65 11.40 0.02 -2.42
N PHE A 66 11.69 -0.84 -1.47
CA PHE A 66 12.88 -1.68 -1.44
C PHE A 66 12.50 -3.12 -1.17
N MET A 67 13.17 -4.07 -1.79
CA MET A 67 12.93 -5.49 -1.54
C MET A 67 14.21 -6.32 -1.65
N PRO A 68 14.33 -7.40 -0.88
CA PRO A 68 15.33 -8.44 -1.16
C PRO A 68 15.07 -9.06 -2.54
N GLU A 69 16.12 -9.49 -3.21
CA GLU A 69 15.99 -10.15 -4.51
C GLU A 69 15.06 -11.38 -4.41
N GLY A 70 14.16 -11.52 -5.39
CA GLY A 70 13.17 -12.60 -5.43
C GLY A 70 11.97 -12.46 -4.49
N SER A 71 11.92 -11.42 -3.65
CA SER A 71 10.77 -11.16 -2.78
C SER A 71 9.55 -10.72 -3.60
N VAL A 72 8.36 -11.05 -3.12
CA VAL A 72 7.08 -10.53 -3.62
C VAL A 72 6.62 -9.30 -2.84
N LYS A 73 7.26 -9.02 -1.68
CA LYS A 73 6.97 -7.87 -0.82
C LYS A 73 7.99 -6.76 -1.04
N ALA A 74 7.49 -5.56 -1.31
CA ALA A 74 8.29 -4.35 -1.30
C ALA A 74 8.01 -3.55 -0.02
N TYR A 75 9.06 -3.13 0.64
CA TYR A 75 9.06 -2.43 1.92
C TYR A 75 9.28 -0.93 1.71
N GLU A 76 8.78 -0.10 2.61
CA GLU A 76 8.91 1.35 2.49
C GLU A 76 10.35 1.86 2.70
N LYS A 77 11.15 1.11 3.48
CA LYS A 77 12.53 1.48 3.81
C LYS A 77 13.45 0.26 3.81
N ILE A 78 14.71 0.47 3.48
CA ILE A 78 15.77 -0.54 3.61
C ILE A 78 15.92 -0.96 5.08
N GLY A 79 16.06 -2.26 5.31
CA GLY A 79 16.24 -2.83 6.65
C GLY A 79 15.00 -2.78 7.54
N MET A 80 13.88 -2.24 7.05
CA MET A 80 12.62 -2.17 7.81
C MET A 80 11.55 -3.04 7.16
N LEU A 81 11.00 -3.98 7.93
CA LEU A 81 9.97 -4.93 7.46
C LEU A 81 8.57 -4.30 7.38
N MET A 82 8.49 -3.03 6.96
CA MET A 82 7.25 -2.29 6.76
C MET A 82 6.78 -2.46 5.32
N VAL A 83 5.89 -3.42 5.09
CA VAL A 83 5.39 -3.75 3.75
C VAL A 83 4.58 -2.60 3.19
N GLY A 84 4.91 -2.13 1.99
CA GLY A 84 4.16 -1.08 1.29
C GLY A 84 3.32 -1.63 0.13
N PHE A 85 3.84 -2.66 -0.55
CA PHE A 85 3.17 -3.33 -1.64
C PHE A 85 3.51 -4.82 -1.66
N GLU A 86 2.54 -5.64 -2.00
CA GLU A 86 2.73 -7.08 -2.19
C GLU A 86 2.26 -7.47 -3.60
N ALA A 87 3.20 -7.97 -4.42
CA ALA A 87 2.92 -8.42 -5.78
C ALA A 87 2.63 -9.93 -5.83
N PRO A 88 1.93 -10.42 -6.85
CA PRO A 88 1.79 -11.86 -7.08
C PRO A 88 3.11 -12.53 -7.51
N SER A 89 4.08 -11.74 -8.01
CA SER A 89 5.40 -12.20 -8.48
C SER A 89 6.42 -11.08 -8.35
N ALA A 90 7.68 -11.42 -8.04
CA ALA A 90 8.80 -10.49 -8.03
C ALA A 90 9.03 -9.81 -9.40
N ALA A 91 8.70 -10.47 -10.50
CA ALA A 91 8.81 -9.92 -11.86
C ALA A 91 7.84 -8.77 -12.16
N SER A 92 6.85 -8.52 -11.30
CA SER A 92 5.89 -7.41 -11.46
C SER A 92 6.52 -6.03 -11.22
N TYR A 93 7.67 -5.98 -10.57
CA TYR A 93 8.33 -4.72 -10.22
C TYR A 93 9.32 -4.27 -11.31
N LYS A 94 9.39 -2.95 -11.51
CA LYS A 94 10.48 -2.31 -12.24
C LYS A 94 11.63 -2.05 -11.27
N VAL A 95 12.79 -2.66 -11.51
CA VAL A 95 14.02 -2.41 -10.74
C VAL A 95 14.62 -1.06 -11.19
N LEU A 96 14.84 -0.17 -10.24
CA LEU A 96 15.43 1.16 -10.44
C LEU A 96 16.93 1.18 -10.10
N GLY A 97 17.38 0.25 -9.26
CA GLY A 97 18.75 0.14 -8.78
C GLY A 97 18.85 -0.81 -7.59
N GLN A 98 19.99 -0.79 -6.92
CA GLN A 98 20.21 -1.56 -5.70
C GLN A 98 20.98 -0.76 -4.68
N LYS A 99 20.79 -1.11 -3.40
CA LYS A 99 21.50 -0.55 -2.24
C LYS A 99 21.80 -1.66 -1.26
N LYS A 100 22.80 -1.45 -0.41
CA LYS A 100 23.08 -2.31 0.74
C LYS A 100 22.52 -1.70 2.01
N ASP A 101 22.08 -2.55 2.93
CA ASP A 101 21.78 -2.15 4.31
C ASP A 101 23.06 -2.15 5.19
N GLU A 102 22.89 -1.92 6.47
CA GLU A 102 23.96 -1.90 7.46
C GLU A 102 24.64 -3.27 7.68
N TYR A 103 24.02 -4.34 7.21
CA TYR A 103 24.55 -5.71 7.27
C TYR A 103 25.09 -6.20 5.92
N ASP A 104 25.34 -5.27 4.96
CA ASP A 104 25.75 -5.59 3.58
C ASP A 104 24.75 -6.41 2.77
N ALA A 105 23.52 -6.60 3.24
CA ALA A 105 22.46 -7.26 2.48
C ALA A 105 21.97 -6.37 1.33
N ILE A 106 21.81 -6.97 0.15
CA ILE A 106 21.41 -6.26 -1.08
C ILE A 106 19.88 -6.09 -1.09
N TRP A 107 19.45 -4.85 -1.26
CA TRP A 107 18.06 -4.47 -1.46
C TRP A 107 17.89 -3.84 -2.84
N LEU A 108 16.96 -4.37 -3.61
CA LEU A 108 16.55 -3.77 -4.88
C LEU A 108 15.68 -2.57 -4.59
N ASN A 109 15.99 -1.42 -5.19
CA ASN A 109 15.08 -0.28 -5.26
C ASN A 109 14.10 -0.53 -6.39
N VAL A 110 12.82 -0.54 -6.11
CA VAL A 110 11.79 -0.95 -7.07
C VAL A 110 10.66 0.06 -7.16
N SER A 111 9.98 0.08 -8.31
CA SER A 111 8.71 0.79 -8.46
C SER A 111 7.68 -0.06 -9.17
N ILE A 112 6.41 0.26 -8.91
CA ILE A 112 5.27 -0.25 -9.64
C ILE A 112 4.26 0.86 -9.85
N LYS A 113 3.65 0.90 -11.04
CA LYS A 113 2.61 1.86 -11.40
C LYS A 113 1.32 1.13 -11.69
N GLY A 114 0.22 1.77 -11.40
CA GLY A 114 -1.10 1.26 -11.71
C GLY A 114 -2.19 2.17 -11.17
N PHE A 115 -3.40 1.68 -11.20
CA PHE A 115 -4.60 2.42 -10.84
C PHE A 115 -5.20 1.89 -9.55
N VAL A 116 -5.58 2.79 -8.67
CA VAL A 116 -6.27 2.47 -7.42
C VAL A 116 -7.57 3.28 -7.36
N LYS A 117 -8.60 2.76 -6.70
CA LYS A 117 -9.84 3.51 -6.48
C LYS A 117 -9.59 4.75 -5.63
N ASN A 118 -10.24 5.86 -5.97
CA ASN A 118 -10.06 7.14 -5.28
C ASN A 118 -10.40 7.04 -3.78
N ASP A 119 -11.38 6.21 -3.39
CA ASP A 119 -11.79 5.98 -1.99
C ASP A 119 -10.76 5.19 -1.16
N ALA A 120 -9.74 4.63 -1.80
CA ALA A 120 -8.63 3.95 -1.15
C ALA A 120 -7.44 4.88 -0.84
N LEU A 121 -7.54 6.18 -1.14
CA LEU A 121 -6.50 7.17 -0.89
C LEU A 121 -6.92 8.18 0.17
N SER A 122 -5.96 8.65 0.94
CA SER A 122 -6.10 9.70 1.96
C SER A 122 -4.92 10.67 1.89
N ASN A 123 -5.15 11.93 2.23
CA ASN A 123 -4.08 12.91 2.39
C ASN A 123 -3.55 12.97 3.84
N ASP A 124 -4.15 12.20 4.75
CA ASP A 124 -3.80 12.19 6.17
C ASP A 124 -3.34 10.79 6.61
N LYS A 125 -2.03 10.64 6.82
CA LYS A 125 -1.42 9.40 7.30
C LYS A 125 -1.96 9.00 8.69
N ALA A 126 -2.17 9.95 9.57
CA ALA A 126 -2.61 9.66 10.93
C ALA A 126 -4.00 9.02 10.94
N SER A 127 -4.90 9.49 10.07
CA SER A 127 -6.22 8.87 9.92
C SER A 127 -6.14 7.42 9.43
N THR A 128 -5.20 7.11 8.52
CA THR A 128 -5.02 5.74 8.00
C THR A 128 -4.51 4.76 9.06
N LEU A 129 -3.78 5.25 10.07
CA LEU A 129 -3.24 4.44 11.17
C LEU A 129 -4.25 4.24 12.31
N SER A 130 -5.26 5.07 12.42
CA SER A 130 -6.24 5.03 13.52
C SER A 130 -7.03 3.72 13.58
N GLY A 131 -7.34 3.12 12.43
CA GLY A 131 -7.98 1.81 12.34
C GLY A 131 -7.13 0.69 12.93
N GLY A 132 -5.82 0.71 12.69
CA GLY A 132 -4.86 -0.24 13.27
C GLY A 132 -4.79 -0.14 14.80
N LYS A 133 -4.80 1.09 15.34
CA LYS A 133 -4.87 1.33 16.79
C LYS A 133 -6.13 0.71 17.41
N ALA A 134 -7.29 0.99 16.82
CA ALA A 134 -8.57 0.47 17.32
C ALA A 134 -8.61 -1.08 17.27
N LEU A 135 -8.10 -1.68 16.20
CA LEU A 135 -7.98 -3.13 16.07
C LEU A 135 -7.02 -3.72 17.11
N PHE A 136 -5.84 -3.12 17.31
CA PHE A 136 -4.89 -3.56 18.32
C PHE A 136 -5.52 -3.58 19.70
N GLN A 137 -6.19 -2.50 20.10
CA GLN A 137 -6.85 -2.41 21.39
C GLN A 137 -8.00 -3.41 21.55
N SER A 138 -8.83 -3.58 20.52
CA SER A 138 -10.03 -4.42 20.61
C SER A 138 -9.77 -5.91 20.45
N LYS A 139 -8.80 -6.30 19.62
CA LYS A 139 -8.52 -7.72 19.32
C LYS A 139 -7.45 -8.30 20.23
N CYS A 140 -6.35 -7.59 20.46
CA CYS A 140 -5.23 -8.12 21.22
C CYS A 140 -5.48 -8.08 22.74
N GLY A 141 -6.27 -7.12 23.23
CA GLY A 141 -6.61 -6.99 24.64
C GLY A 141 -7.64 -8.00 25.19
N THR A 142 -8.13 -8.92 24.35
CA THR A 142 -9.17 -9.87 24.78
C THR A 142 -8.64 -11.06 25.56
N CYS A 143 -7.39 -11.49 25.34
CA CYS A 143 -6.83 -12.69 25.91
C CYS A 143 -5.86 -12.41 27.08
N HIS A 144 -5.13 -11.31 27.01
CA HIS A 144 -4.18 -10.86 28.06
C HIS A 144 -4.04 -9.32 28.03
N ALA A 145 -3.31 -8.76 28.99
CA ALA A 145 -2.99 -7.34 28.97
C ALA A 145 -2.25 -6.97 27.68
N LEU A 146 -2.60 -5.82 27.10
CA LEU A 146 -1.93 -5.31 25.92
C LEU A 146 -0.45 -5.06 26.21
N HIS A 147 0.40 -5.44 25.26
CA HIS A 147 1.77 -4.97 25.22
C HIS A 147 1.77 -3.44 24.96
N PRO A 148 2.61 -2.66 25.65
CA PRO A 148 2.86 -1.29 25.25
C PRO A 148 3.32 -1.21 23.79
N GLU A 149 2.83 -0.23 23.05
CA GLU A 149 3.13 -0.10 21.61
C GLU A 149 4.62 0.09 21.31
N ASN A 150 5.40 0.58 22.29
CA ASN A 150 6.85 0.78 22.20
C ASN A 150 7.67 -0.34 22.85
N GLU A 151 7.06 -1.46 23.22
CA GLU A 151 7.78 -2.58 23.86
C GLU A 151 8.75 -3.27 22.91
N PHE A 152 8.38 -3.35 21.63
CA PHE A 152 9.20 -4.01 20.61
C PHE A 152 9.60 -3.06 19.50
N ASP A 153 10.78 -3.32 18.93
CA ASP A 153 11.21 -2.64 17.72
C ASP A 153 10.29 -2.92 16.55
N ALA A 154 10.22 -1.97 15.60
CA ALA A 154 9.33 -2.03 14.45
C ALA A 154 9.45 -3.33 13.64
N ASN A 155 10.65 -3.91 13.55
CA ASN A 155 10.91 -5.14 12.81
C ASN A 155 10.52 -6.43 13.58
N VAL A 156 10.22 -6.33 14.87
CA VAL A 156 9.78 -7.47 15.69
C VAL A 156 8.27 -7.69 15.60
N TRP A 157 7.50 -6.60 15.44
CA TRP A 157 6.04 -6.65 15.37
C TRP A 157 5.47 -7.61 14.31
N PRO A 158 6.03 -7.69 13.08
CA PRO A 158 5.50 -8.60 12.06
C PRO A 158 5.47 -10.08 12.53
N SER A 159 6.53 -10.55 13.19
CA SER A 159 6.60 -11.94 13.67
C SER A 159 5.64 -12.20 14.83
N ILE A 160 5.46 -11.23 15.74
CA ILE A 160 4.49 -11.31 16.84
C ILE A 160 3.07 -11.38 16.27
N LEU A 161 2.75 -10.51 15.30
CA LEU A 161 1.42 -10.46 14.69
C LEU A 161 1.15 -11.67 13.79
N GLU A 162 2.16 -12.28 13.20
CA GLU A 162 2.02 -13.54 12.48
C GLU A 162 1.62 -14.68 13.43
N ALA A 163 2.26 -14.78 14.59
CA ALA A 163 1.97 -15.81 15.58
C ALA A 163 0.64 -15.59 16.31
N MET A 164 0.39 -14.38 16.82
CA MET A 164 -0.79 -14.05 17.63
C MET A 164 -2.02 -13.75 16.79
N GLY A 165 -1.84 -13.25 15.57
CA GLY A 165 -2.94 -12.85 14.69
C GLY A 165 -3.86 -14.02 14.29
N VAL A 166 -3.30 -15.20 14.11
CA VAL A 166 -4.08 -16.42 13.84
C VAL A 166 -5.00 -16.72 15.02
N GLN A 167 -4.48 -16.64 16.26
CA GLN A 167 -5.24 -16.90 17.48
C GLN A 167 -6.32 -15.84 17.73
N ALA A 168 -6.04 -14.59 17.37
CA ALA A 168 -6.97 -13.46 17.46
C ALA A 168 -7.99 -13.43 16.31
N GLY A 169 -7.91 -14.37 15.35
CA GLY A 169 -8.80 -14.43 14.19
C GLY A 169 -8.66 -13.23 13.25
N LEU A 170 -7.45 -12.67 13.11
CA LEU A 170 -7.21 -11.55 12.22
C LEU A 170 -7.19 -11.98 10.75
N SER A 171 -7.89 -11.22 9.90
CA SER A 171 -7.64 -11.25 8.46
C SER A 171 -6.28 -10.62 8.14
N ASN A 172 -5.74 -10.89 6.93
CA ASN A 172 -4.48 -10.25 6.48
C ASN A 172 -4.57 -8.72 6.49
N ALA A 173 -5.71 -8.15 6.10
CA ALA A 173 -5.91 -6.71 6.10
C ALA A 173 -5.90 -6.11 7.52
N GLU A 174 -6.54 -6.76 8.50
CA GLU A 174 -6.51 -6.35 9.90
C GLU A 174 -5.09 -6.47 10.48
N ARG A 175 -4.39 -7.57 10.18
CA ARG A 175 -3.00 -7.77 10.60
C ARG A 175 -2.11 -6.65 10.07
N TYR A 176 -2.16 -6.34 8.77
CA TYR A 176 -1.38 -5.23 8.21
C TYR A 176 -1.76 -3.86 8.81
N SER A 177 -3.04 -3.65 9.14
CA SER A 177 -3.47 -2.40 9.78
C SER A 177 -2.85 -2.23 11.17
N ILE A 178 -2.84 -3.28 11.99
CA ILE A 178 -2.20 -3.29 13.31
C ILE A 178 -0.68 -3.13 13.17
N GLU A 179 -0.07 -3.88 12.25
CA GLU A 179 1.37 -3.86 11.99
C GLU A 179 1.83 -2.44 11.61
N LYS A 180 1.14 -1.80 10.67
CA LYS A 180 1.44 -0.41 10.27
C LYS A 180 1.31 0.57 11.41
N TYR A 181 0.28 0.43 12.26
CA TYR A 181 0.13 1.26 13.44
C TYR A 181 1.33 1.14 14.37
N LEU A 182 1.67 -0.09 14.77
CA LEU A 182 2.76 -0.37 15.72
C LEU A 182 4.14 0.02 15.16
N GLN A 183 4.38 -0.22 13.88
CA GLN A 183 5.63 0.17 13.21
C GLN A 183 5.80 1.70 13.03
N ASN A 184 4.73 2.48 13.09
CA ASN A 184 4.75 3.94 13.02
C ASN A 184 4.59 4.59 14.41
N PHE A 185 4.40 3.82 15.49
CA PHE A 185 4.31 4.33 16.84
C PHE A 185 5.70 4.81 17.29
N LYS A 186 5.78 6.04 17.84
CA LYS A 186 7.01 6.68 18.33
C LYS A 186 6.80 7.19 19.74
#